data_008113c49acfadc11ea3cd2eab30fde3
#
_entry.id   008113c49acfadc11ea3cd2eab30fde3
#
_cell.length_a   1.000
_cell.length_b   1.000
_cell.length_c   1.000
_cell.angle_alpha   90.00
_cell.angle_beta   90.00
_cell.angle_gamma   90.00
#
_symmetry.space_group_name_H-M   'P 1'
#
loop_
_entity.id
_entity.type
_entity.pdbx_description
1 polymer ?
#
loop_
_entity_poly.entity_id
_entity_poly.type
_entity_poly.pdbx_seq_one_letter_code
_entity_poly.pdbx_strand_id
1 'polypeptide(L)'
;MILQREDAVSIEEFVTALLETAGITVKKQESVRYAYSKGWLQEQDVNGRQMPLIKKHCARIVHEFLRCEQKEPDEIDSGPAGKLQDLFDCRVCAGHVMQVYTKGIMEGYRDDCDRLVFGMEDVVTKAVAEVVIQRVFHKKMRIPVTTDEVMLAKELKFCEAEVLLKQKKCLLVDVRAEVDYREKHLPSAIHYPMMEILKNPYGVCERRDMCILLYCEKGYMSETAAQSLTRAGYENVSYFAWDCVG
;
A
#
# COMPACT_ATOMS: atom_id res chain seq x y z
N MET A 1 20.78 7.66 -13.13
CA MET A 1 21.03 6.71 -14.24
C MET A 1 19.75 6.74 -15.11
N ILE A 2 19.81 7.34 -16.26
CA ILE A 2 18.66 7.46 -17.17
C ILE A 2 18.44 6.06 -17.76
N LEU A 3 17.45 5.33 -17.25
CA LEU A 3 16.99 4.07 -17.81
C LEU A 3 16.61 4.37 -19.27
N GLN A 4 17.29 3.68 -20.21
CA GLN A 4 17.14 3.90 -21.63
C GLN A 4 15.67 3.62 -22.01
N ARG A 5 15.01 4.60 -22.64
CA ARG A 5 13.63 4.49 -23.16
C ARG A 5 13.44 3.35 -24.18
N GLU A 6 14.54 2.74 -24.61
CA GLU A 6 14.55 1.68 -25.64
C GLU A 6 13.98 0.33 -25.14
N ASP A 7 13.96 0.10 -23.82
CA ASP A 7 13.44 -1.16 -23.25
C ASP A 7 12.00 -1.02 -22.69
N ALA A 8 11.39 0.14 -22.80
CA ALA A 8 10.01 0.37 -22.33
C ALA A 8 9.01 -0.41 -23.19
N VAL A 9 8.01 -1.00 -22.56
CA VAL A 9 6.87 -1.58 -23.26
C VAL A 9 5.75 -0.53 -23.38
N SER A 10 5.12 -0.45 -24.54
CA SER A 10 3.93 0.37 -24.72
C SER A 10 2.67 -0.33 -24.18
N ILE A 11 1.60 0.45 -23.95
CA ILE A 11 0.30 -0.11 -23.55
C ILE A 11 -0.20 -1.13 -24.59
N GLU A 12 -0.06 -0.82 -25.89
CA GLU A 12 -0.49 -1.71 -26.97
C GLU A 12 0.31 -3.01 -27.00
N GLU A 13 1.64 -2.95 -26.85
CA GLU A 13 2.50 -4.13 -26.82
C GLU A 13 2.16 -5.02 -25.62
N PHE A 14 1.99 -4.46 -24.43
CA PHE A 14 1.62 -5.20 -23.24
C PHE A 14 0.26 -5.91 -23.37
N VAL A 15 -0.76 -5.18 -23.80
CA VAL A 15 -2.10 -5.74 -24.00
C VAL A 15 -2.09 -6.83 -25.06
N THR A 16 -1.35 -6.62 -26.15
CA THR A 16 -1.24 -7.63 -27.20
C THR A 16 -0.59 -8.92 -26.67
N ALA A 17 0.52 -8.81 -25.96
CA ALA A 17 1.21 -9.96 -25.36
C ALA A 17 0.34 -10.69 -24.32
N LEU A 18 -0.44 -9.94 -23.54
CA LEU A 18 -1.38 -10.50 -22.56
C LEU A 18 -2.48 -11.33 -23.25
N LEU A 19 -3.06 -10.78 -24.33
CA LEU A 19 -4.09 -11.47 -25.11
C LEU A 19 -3.56 -12.72 -25.83
N GLU A 20 -2.38 -12.63 -26.45
CA GLU A 20 -1.70 -13.76 -27.09
C GLU A 20 -1.45 -14.89 -26.10
N THR A 21 -0.93 -14.56 -24.92
CA THR A 21 -0.68 -15.56 -23.85
C THR A 21 -1.97 -16.16 -23.31
N ALA A 22 -3.06 -15.39 -23.29
CA ALA A 22 -4.38 -15.88 -22.92
C ALA A 22 -5.04 -16.78 -23.97
N GLY A 23 -4.46 -16.90 -25.17
CA GLY A 23 -5.08 -17.60 -26.30
C GLY A 23 -6.30 -16.87 -26.89
N ILE A 24 -6.44 -15.57 -26.60
CA ILE A 24 -7.53 -14.74 -27.11
C ILE A 24 -7.12 -14.20 -28.48
N THR A 25 -7.74 -14.74 -29.53
CA THR A 25 -7.43 -14.36 -30.90
C THR A 25 -8.10 -13.05 -31.28
N VAL A 26 -7.32 -11.97 -31.30
CA VAL A 26 -7.72 -10.64 -31.77
C VAL A 26 -6.64 -10.12 -32.73
N LYS A 27 -7.04 -9.41 -33.78
CA LYS A 27 -6.05 -8.75 -34.64
C LYS A 27 -5.25 -7.75 -33.82
N LYS A 28 -3.91 -7.71 -33.98
CA LYS A 28 -3.03 -6.81 -33.22
C LYS A 28 -3.54 -5.37 -33.17
N GLN A 29 -4.05 -4.86 -34.28
CA GLN A 29 -4.61 -3.50 -34.40
C GLN A 29 -5.91 -3.28 -33.60
N GLU A 30 -6.56 -4.36 -33.15
CA GLU A 30 -7.82 -4.34 -32.41
C GLU A 30 -7.60 -4.68 -30.91
N SER A 31 -6.41 -5.07 -30.49
CA SER A 31 -6.07 -5.47 -29.12
C SER A 31 -6.46 -4.41 -28.08
N VAL A 32 -6.10 -3.16 -28.34
CA VAL A 32 -6.41 -2.02 -27.45
C VAL A 32 -7.91 -1.75 -27.40
N ARG A 33 -8.62 -1.83 -28.55
CA ARG A 33 -10.07 -1.65 -28.59
C ARG A 33 -10.78 -2.77 -27.83
N TYR A 34 -10.31 -4.01 -27.98
CA TYR A 34 -10.81 -5.16 -27.23
C TYR A 34 -10.65 -4.93 -25.71
N ALA A 35 -9.45 -4.62 -25.24
CA ALA A 35 -9.18 -4.35 -23.84
C ALA A 35 -10.01 -3.19 -23.26
N TYR A 36 -10.21 -2.15 -24.07
CA TYR A 36 -11.09 -1.04 -23.71
C TYR A 36 -12.56 -1.49 -23.57
N SER A 37 -13.07 -2.30 -24.50
CA SER A 37 -14.43 -2.83 -24.42
C SER A 37 -14.68 -3.75 -23.21
N LYS A 38 -13.60 -4.30 -22.65
CA LYS A 38 -13.62 -5.12 -21.43
C LYS A 38 -13.44 -4.31 -20.15
N GLY A 39 -13.19 -3.01 -20.25
CA GLY A 39 -12.96 -2.13 -19.11
C GLY A 39 -11.54 -2.18 -18.52
N TRP A 40 -10.57 -2.83 -19.17
CA TRP A 40 -9.19 -2.89 -18.68
C TRP A 40 -8.44 -1.58 -18.89
N LEU A 41 -8.87 -0.81 -19.91
CA LEU A 41 -8.30 0.48 -20.32
C LEU A 41 -9.29 1.60 -20.11
N GLN A 42 -8.77 2.80 -19.89
CA GLN A 42 -9.51 4.05 -19.93
C GLN A 42 -9.30 4.75 -21.28
N GLU A 43 -10.10 5.75 -21.58
CA GLU A 43 -10.02 6.49 -22.86
C GLU A 43 -8.62 7.10 -23.11
N GLN A 44 -8.00 7.60 -22.05
CA GLN A 44 -6.64 8.14 -22.11
C GLN A 44 -5.59 7.09 -22.49
N ASP A 45 -5.78 5.83 -22.10
CA ASP A 45 -4.86 4.73 -22.47
C ASP A 45 -5.00 4.38 -23.95
N VAL A 46 -6.22 4.43 -24.49
CA VAL A 46 -6.49 4.20 -25.90
C VAL A 46 -5.83 5.28 -26.77
N ASN A 47 -5.97 6.53 -26.34
CA ASN A 47 -5.35 7.68 -27.03
C ASN A 47 -3.83 7.66 -26.91
N GLY A 48 -3.30 7.21 -25.76
CA GLY A 48 -1.87 7.06 -25.45
C GLY A 48 -1.29 5.67 -25.71
N ARG A 49 -1.91 4.81 -26.52
CA ARG A 49 -1.54 3.39 -26.64
C ARG A 49 -0.08 3.10 -26.98
N GLN A 50 0.60 4.04 -27.64
CA GLN A 50 2.03 3.96 -27.96
C GLN A 50 2.94 4.55 -26.86
N MET A 51 2.35 5.14 -25.82
CA MET A 51 3.11 5.68 -24.70
C MET A 51 3.68 4.54 -23.85
N PRO A 52 4.83 4.75 -23.21
CA PRO A 52 5.36 3.81 -22.23
C PRO A 52 4.34 3.46 -21.17
N LEU A 53 4.17 2.16 -20.93
CA LEU A 53 3.32 1.67 -19.84
C LEU A 53 3.97 1.97 -18.50
N ILE A 54 3.23 2.56 -17.57
CA ILE A 54 3.68 2.77 -16.20
C ILE A 54 3.02 1.79 -15.24
N LYS A 55 3.66 1.51 -14.10
CA LYS A 55 3.28 0.42 -13.18
C LYS A 55 1.84 0.52 -12.68
N LYS A 56 1.34 1.71 -12.36
CA LYS A 56 -0.07 1.86 -11.93
C LYS A 56 -1.08 1.49 -13.01
N HIS A 57 -0.79 1.78 -14.28
CA HIS A 57 -1.65 1.40 -15.40
C HIS A 57 -1.53 -0.11 -15.69
N CYS A 58 -0.32 -0.66 -15.61
CA CYS A 58 -0.10 -2.10 -15.67
C CYS A 58 -0.91 -2.85 -14.60
N ALA A 59 -0.87 -2.36 -13.36
CA ALA A 59 -1.64 -2.92 -12.25
C ALA A 59 -3.14 -2.95 -12.54
N ARG A 60 -3.70 -1.87 -13.09
CA ARG A 60 -5.12 -1.82 -13.48
C ARG A 60 -5.44 -2.84 -14.57
N ILE A 61 -4.65 -2.86 -15.66
CA ILE A 61 -4.87 -3.79 -16.78
C ILE A 61 -4.87 -5.23 -16.28
N VAL A 62 -3.86 -5.59 -15.50
CA VAL A 62 -3.70 -6.95 -14.95
C VAL A 62 -4.86 -7.30 -14.02
N HIS A 63 -5.22 -6.43 -13.09
CA HIS A 63 -6.30 -6.69 -12.15
C HIS A 63 -7.65 -6.87 -12.86
N GLU A 64 -8.00 -5.99 -13.80
CA GLU A 64 -9.24 -6.11 -14.55
C GLU A 64 -9.24 -7.34 -15.46
N PHE A 65 -8.10 -7.72 -16.05
CA PHE A 65 -7.96 -8.97 -16.78
C PHE A 65 -8.23 -10.19 -15.90
N LEU A 66 -7.66 -10.25 -14.70
CA LEU A 66 -7.88 -11.34 -13.75
C LEU A 66 -9.36 -11.47 -13.38
N ARG A 67 -10.02 -10.35 -13.11
CA ARG A 67 -11.45 -10.32 -12.78
C ARG A 67 -12.33 -10.74 -13.97
N CYS A 68 -12.10 -10.16 -15.13
CA CYS A 68 -12.98 -10.29 -16.28
C CYS A 68 -12.78 -11.61 -17.03
N GLU A 69 -11.55 -12.02 -17.28
CA GLU A 69 -11.26 -13.20 -18.10
C GLU A 69 -10.96 -14.44 -17.26
N GLN A 70 -10.15 -14.33 -16.22
CA GLN A 70 -9.81 -15.48 -15.38
C GLN A 70 -10.80 -15.76 -14.26
N LYS A 71 -11.73 -14.83 -13.99
CA LYS A 71 -12.69 -14.92 -12.88
C LYS A 71 -11.99 -15.14 -11.53
N GLU A 72 -10.78 -14.60 -11.40
CA GLU A 72 -10.03 -14.67 -10.16
C GLU A 72 -10.61 -13.67 -9.16
N PRO A 73 -11.01 -14.12 -7.95
CA PRO A 73 -11.59 -13.24 -6.94
C PRO A 73 -10.53 -12.27 -6.39
N ASP A 74 -11.00 -11.14 -5.90
CA ASP A 74 -10.15 -10.20 -5.19
C ASP A 74 -9.72 -10.78 -3.86
N GLU A 75 -8.49 -10.44 -3.45
CA GLU A 75 -8.01 -10.72 -2.10
C GLU A 75 -8.75 -9.83 -1.11
N ILE A 76 -9.27 -10.43 -0.05
CA ILE A 76 -10.00 -9.73 1.01
C ILE A 76 -9.01 -9.03 1.94
N ASP A 77 -7.89 -9.71 2.26
CA ASP A 77 -6.83 -9.14 3.07
C ASP A 77 -5.83 -8.36 2.19
N SER A 78 -5.94 -7.07 2.22
CA SER A 78 -5.03 -6.14 1.55
C SER A 78 -3.90 -5.63 2.46
N GLY A 79 -3.80 -6.16 3.67
CA GLY A 79 -2.80 -5.77 4.67
C GLY A 79 -1.38 -5.67 4.15
N PRO A 80 -0.89 -6.65 3.35
CA PRO A 80 0.44 -6.57 2.77
C PRO A 80 0.70 -5.31 1.92
N ALA A 81 -0.29 -4.88 1.14
CA ALA A 81 -0.17 -3.69 0.31
C ALA A 81 -0.20 -2.39 1.12
N GLY A 82 -0.74 -2.42 2.34
CA GLY A 82 -0.75 -1.26 3.23
C GLY A 82 0.63 -0.77 3.66
N LYS A 83 1.70 -1.57 3.44
CA LYS A 83 3.11 -1.19 3.67
C LYS A 83 3.67 -0.27 2.58
N LEU A 84 3.03 -0.19 1.42
CA LEU A 84 3.47 0.64 0.29
C LEU A 84 3.22 2.12 0.60
N GLN A 85 4.27 2.91 0.67
CA GLN A 85 4.20 4.32 1.06
C GLN A 85 3.54 5.21 0.01
N ASP A 86 3.63 4.84 -1.26
CA ASP A 86 3.06 5.55 -2.40
C ASP A 86 1.67 5.02 -2.80
N LEU A 87 1.08 4.08 -2.03
CA LEU A 87 -0.18 3.41 -2.40
C LEU A 87 -1.32 4.40 -2.69
N PHE A 88 -1.40 5.48 -1.95
CA PHE A 88 -2.48 6.45 -2.05
C PHE A 88 -2.12 7.71 -2.87
N ASP A 89 -0.96 7.74 -3.52
CA ASP A 89 -0.60 8.82 -4.45
C ASP A 89 -1.57 8.86 -5.64
N CYS A 90 -2.14 7.71 -5.98
CA CYS A 90 -3.25 7.61 -6.92
C CYS A 90 -4.41 6.82 -6.30
N ARG A 91 -5.41 7.53 -5.75
CA ARG A 91 -6.58 6.89 -5.11
C ARG A 91 -7.35 5.95 -6.02
N VAL A 92 -7.47 6.30 -7.29
CA VAL A 92 -8.17 5.48 -8.30
C VAL A 92 -7.40 4.19 -8.59
N CYS A 93 -6.07 4.23 -8.54
CA CYS A 93 -5.22 3.09 -8.83
C CYS A 93 -4.97 2.21 -7.59
N ALA A 94 -5.15 2.73 -6.39
CA ALA A 94 -4.81 2.05 -5.14
C ALA A 94 -5.41 0.64 -5.04
N GLY A 95 -6.69 0.48 -5.35
CA GLY A 95 -7.36 -0.83 -5.34
C GLY A 95 -6.73 -1.85 -6.29
N HIS A 96 -6.35 -1.43 -7.49
CA HIS A 96 -5.69 -2.29 -8.47
C HIS A 96 -4.28 -2.67 -8.02
N VAL A 97 -3.53 -1.69 -7.50
CA VAL A 97 -2.19 -1.92 -6.95
C VAL A 97 -2.22 -2.89 -5.78
N MET A 98 -3.17 -2.71 -4.84
CA MET A 98 -3.36 -3.63 -3.72
C MET A 98 -3.54 -5.07 -4.20
N GLN A 99 -4.38 -5.30 -5.20
CA GLN A 99 -4.66 -6.64 -5.70
C GLN A 99 -3.44 -7.29 -6.37
N VAL A 100 -2.77 -6.61 -7.28
CA VAL A 100 -1.63 -7.20 -7.99
C VAL A 100 -0.41 -7.39 -7.09
N TYR A 101 -0.23 -6.51 -6.10
CA TYR A 101 0.82 -6.62 -5.09
C TYR A 101 0.52 -7.78 -4.13
N THR A 102 -0.64 -7.82 -3.51
CA THR A 102 -1.03 -8.89 -2.56
C THR A 102 -1.04 -10.27 -3.22
N LYS A 103 -1.46 -10.35 -4.48
CA LYS A 103 -1.38 -11.60 -5.27
C LYS A 103 0.06 -11.99 -5.67
N GLY A 104 1.05 -11.17 -5.37
CA GLY A 104 2.46 -11.43 -5.71
C GLY A 104 2.77 -11.40 -7.21
N ILE A 105 1.95 -10.67 -7.98
CA ILE A 105 2.14 -10.52 -9.43
C ILE A 105 3.12 -9.41 -9.73
N MET A 106 2.97 -8.27 -9.05
CA MET A 106 3.87 -7.12 -9.17
C MET A 106 4.49 -6.80 -7.81
N GLU A 107 5.76 -6.42 -7.82
CA GLU A 107 6.54 -6.14 -6.63
C GLU A 107 6.70 -4.65 -6.38
N GLY A 108 6.87 -4.30 -5.09
CA GLY A 108 7.44 -3.03 -4.67
C GLY A 108 8.96 -3.14 -4.52
N TYR A 109 9.60 -2.03 -4.19
CA TYR A 109 11.03 -1.96 -3.88
C TYR A 109 11.28 -0.91 -2.80
N ARG A 110 12.50 -0.93 -2.22
CA ARG A 110 12.91 0.14 -1.32
C ARG A 110 13.59 1.25 -2.11
N ASP A 111 13.10 2.47 -1.92
CA ASP A 111 13.67 3.67 -2.53
C ASP A 111 14.96 4.13 -1.80
N ASP A 112 15.56 5.22 -2.27
CA ASP A 112 16.80 5.78 -1.69
C ASP A 112 16.64 6.23 -0.22
N CYS A 113 15.40 6.35 0.26
CA CYS A 113 15.06 6.67 1.66
C CYS A 113 14.66 5.42 2.46
N ASP A 114 14.93 4.22 1.95
CA ASP A 114 14.54 2.92 2.54
C ASP A 114 13.02 2.74 2.71
N ARG A 115 12.21 3.49 1.98
CA ARG A 115 10.75 3.38 2.00
C ARG A 115 10.30 2.30 1.03
N LEU A 116 9.44 1.39 1.46
CA LEU A 116 8.82 0.42 0.57
C LEU A 116 7.79 1.14 -0.30
N VAL A 117 8.03 1.18 -1.60
CA VAL A 117 7.14 1.83 -2.59
C VAL A 117 6.77 0.85 -3.69
N PHE A 118 5.62 1.05 -4.29
CA PHE A 118 5.25 0.34 -5.51
C PHE A 118 5.97 0.91 -6.73
N GLY A 119 6.24 2.20 -6.72
CA GLY A 119 6.81 2.94 -7.86
C GLY A 119 5.74 3.17 -8.92
N MET A 120 4.63 3.82 -8.55
CA MET A 120 3.45 3.95 -9.41
C MET A 120 3.73 4.55 -10.78
N GLU A 121 4.66 5.51 -10.86
CA GLU A 121 5.03 6.22 -12.09
C GLU A 121 6.21 5.57 -12.84
N ASP A 122 6.75 4.47 -12.32
CA ASP A 122 7.85 3.77 -12.97
C ASP A 122 7.42 3.17 -14.30
N VAL A 123 8.29 3.27 -15.28
CA VAL A 123 8.09 2.69 -16.59
C VAL A 123 8.27 1.16 -16.52
N VAL A 124 7.34 0.44 -17.11
CA VAL A 124 7.42 -1.02 -17.23
C VAL A 124 8.34 -1.36 -18.42
N THR A 125 9.42 -2.07 -18.13
CA THR A 125 10.30 -2.61 -19.17
C THR A 125 9.76 -3.90 -19.77
N LYS A 126 10.25 -4.29 -20.95
CA LYS A 126 9.87 -5.57 -21.59
C LYS A 126 10.12 -6.76 -20.67
N ALA A 127 11.25 -6.78 -19.97
CA ALA A 127 11.57 -7.83 -19.01
C ALA A 127 10.57 -7.90 -17.84
N VAL A 128 10.19 -6.75 -17.28
CA VAL A 128 9.17 -6.68 -16.22
C VAL A 128 7.80 -7.12 -16.76
N ALA A 129 7.41 -6.68 -17.96
CA ALA A 129 6.16 -7.07 -18.60
C ALA A 129 6.05 -8.58 -18.77
N GLU A 130 7.13 -9.22 -19.25
CA GLU A 130 7.19 -10.68 -19.40
C GLU A 130 6.99 -11.40 -18.06
N VAL A 131 7.70 -10.99 -17.01
CA VAL A 131 7.56 -11.57 -15.67
C VAL A 131 6.14 -11.39 -15.14
N VAL A 132 5.54 -10.21 -15.31
CA VAL A 132 4.16 -9.95 -14.89
C VAL A 132 3.18 -10.88 -15.62
N ILE A 133 3.29 -11.00 -16.94
CA ILE A 133 2.43 -11.89 -17.74
C ILE A 133 2.61 -13.35 -17.29
N GLN A 134 3.84 -13.82 -17.06
CA GLN A 134 4.07 -15.17 -16.54
C GLN A 134 3.36 -15.40 -15.20
N ARG A 135 3.44 -14.45 -14.28
CA ARG A 135 2.78 -14.54 -12.97
C ARG A 135 1.24 -14.45 -13.05
N VAL A 136 0.70 -13.79 -14.06
CA VAL A 136 -0.74 -13.78 -14.31
C VAL A 136 -1.24 -15.20 -14.62
N PHE A 137 -0.54 -15.94 -15.48
CA PHE A 137 -0.97 -17.26 -15.93
C PHE A 137 -0.46 -18.42 -15.06
N HIS A 138 0.66 -18.23 -14.36
CA HIS A 138 1.29 -19.26 -13.55
C HIS A 138 1.34 -18.87 -12.08
N LYS A 139 0.28 -19.21 -11.31
CA LYS A 139 0.18 -18.87 -9.87
C LYS A 139 1.39 -19.30 -9.05
N LYS A 140 2.07 -20.39 -9.43
CA LYS A 140 3.29 -20.88 -8.77
C LYS A 140 4.50 -19.95 -8.94
N MET A 141 4.48 -19.06 -9.91
CA MET A 141 5.52 -18.05 -10.14
C MET A 141 5.26 -16.74 -9.38
N ARG A 142 4.09 -16.58 -8.80
CA ARG A 142 3.77 -15.42 -7.97
C ARG A 142 4.65 -15.44 -6.73
N ILE A 143 5.18 -14.29 -6.38
CA ILE A 143 5.98 -14.15 -5.16
C ILE A 143 5.00 -14.04 -3.99
N PRO A 144 5.03 -14.99 -3.03
CA PRO A 144 4.23 -14.85 -1.83
C PRO A 144 4.62 -13.52 -1.17
N VAL A 145 3.70 -12.58 -1.14
CA VAL A 145 3.86 -11.43 -0.27
C VAL A 145 3.53 -12.00 1.11
N THR A 146 4.56 -12.54 1.74
CA THR A 146 4.44 -12.97 3.11
C THR A 146 4.02 -11.76 3.90
N THR A 147 2.98 -11.93 4.66
CA THR A 147 2.67 -11.09 5.81
C THR A 147 3.76 -11.25 6.85
N ASP A 148 5.04 -11.38 6.41
CA ASP A 148 6.14 -11.36 7.34
C ASP A 148 5.97 -10.11 8.17
N GLU A 149 5.31 -10.36 9.28
CA GLU A 149 5.00 -9.42 10.31
C GLU A 149 4.52 -8.07 9.72
N VAL A 150 3.24 -8.01 9.34
CA VAL A 150 2.54 -6.79 9.68
C VAL A 150 2.91 -6.61 11.13
N MET A 151 3.90 -5.75 11.40
CA MET A 151 4.11 -5.27 12.75
C MET A 151 2.83 -4.53 13.08
N LEU A 152 1.80 -5.30 13.46
CA LEU A 152 0.57 -4.74 13.98
C LEU A 152 1.01 -4.01 15.23
N ALA A 153 0.65 -2.76 15.29
CA ALA A 153 0.85 -2.01 16.51
C ALA A 153 0.25 -2.84 17.65
N LYS A 154 1.05 -3.07 18.69
CA LYS A 154 0.67 -3.99 19.77
C LYS A 154 -0.38 -3.32 20.66
N GLU A 155 -1.52 -3.96 20.82
CA GLU A 155 -2.47 -3.58 21.87
C GLU A 155 -1.89 -3.92 23.24
N LEU A 156 -1.96 -2.98 24.15
CA LEU A 156 -1.54 -3.15 25.54
C LEU A 156 -2.73 -2.91 26.48
N LYS A 157 -2.75 -3.65 27.56
CA LYS A 157 -3.57 -3.27 28.72
C LYS A 157 -2.95 -2.04 29.39
N PHE A 158 -3.78 -1.19 30.01
CA PHE A 158 -3.28 0.00 30.68
C PHE A 158 -2.15 -0.27 31.68
N CYS A 159 -2.26 -1.34 32.47
CA CYS A 159 -1.20 -1.74 33.41
C CYS A 159 0.13 -2.11 32.73
N GLU A 160 0.10 -2.66 31.52
CA GLU A 160 1.31 -2.96 30.75
C GLU A 160 1.93 -1.69 30.21
N ALA A 161 1.09 -0.75 29.73
CA ALA A 161 1.53 0.57 29.30
C ALA A 161 2.18 1.37 30.44
N GLU A 162 1.60 1.33 31.64
CA GLU A 162 2.19 1.95 32.84
C GLU A 162 3.59 1.41 33.16
N VAL A 163 3.81 0.10 33.04
CA VAL A 163 5.12 -0.51 33.25
C VAL A 163 6.13 0.02 32.22
N LEU A 164 5.73 0.09 30.96
CA LEU A 164 6.59 0.63 29.90
C LEU A 164 6.93 2.11 30.11
N LEU A 165 5.95 2.91 30.50
CA LEU A 165 6.15 4.33 30.81
C LEU A 165 7.14 4.56 31.95
N LYS A 166 7.11 3.68 32.95
CA LYS A 166 8.06 3.74 34.10
C LYS A 166 9.47 3.25 33.76
N GLN A 167 9.60 2.32 32.83
CA GLN A 167 10.87 1.66 32.52
C GLN A 167 11.61 2.21 31.32
N LYS A 168 10.92 2.79 30.35
CA LYS A 168 11.50 3.20 29.08
C LYS A 168 11.21 4.67 28.77
N LYS A 169 12.11 5.27 27.99
CA LYS A 169 11.86 6.55 27.35
C LYS A 169 10.93 6.34 26.15
N CYS A 170 9.64 6.16 26.42
CA CYS A 170 8.62 6.08 25.40
C CYS A 170 8.01 7.47 25.16
N LEU A 171 7.67 7.76 23.92
CA LEU A 171 6.86 8.90 23.56
C LEU A 171 5.39 8.52 23.78
N LEU A 172 4.73 9.20 24.71
CA LEU A 172 3.30 9.00 24.97
C LEU A 172 2.50 10.01 24.18
N VAL A 173 1.55 9.54 23.39
CA VAL A 173 0.76 10.37 22.46
C VAL A 173 -0.72 10.22 22.75
N ASP A 174 -1.36 11.35 23.06
CA ASP A 174 -2.83 11.44 23.11
C ASP A 174 -3.34 11.77 21.70
N VAL A 175 -4.15 10.88 21.15
CA VAL A 175 -4.66 11.02 19.77
C VAL A 175 -6.09 11.54 19.70
N ARG A 176 -6.66 11.95 20.84
CA ARG A 176 -8.02 12.49 20.93
C ARG A 176 -8.09 13.92 20.39
N ALA A 177 -9.31 14.46 20.38
CA ALA A 177 -9.50 15.86 20.05
C ALA A 177 -8.85 16.79 21.09
N GLU A 178 -8.53 18.02 20.67
CA GLU A 178 -7.86 19.00 21.53
C GLU A 178 -8.66 19.33 22.79
N VAL A 179 -9.99 19.32 22.69
CA VAL A 179 -10.90 19.58 23.83
C VAL A 179 -10.69 18.52 24.92
N ASP A 180 -10.69 17.23 24.53
CA ASP A 180 -10.53 16.12 25.46
C ASP A 180 -9.14 16.10 26.10
N TYR A 181 -8.10 16.43 25.31
CA TYR A 181 -6.73 16.54 25.80
C TYR A 181 -6.61 17.66 26.84
N ARG A 182 -7.20 18.83 26.57
CA ARG A 182 -7.15 19.97 27.50
C ARG A 182 -7.92 19.72 28.79
N GLU A 183 -9.01 18.98 28.73
CA GLU A 183 -9.79 18.63 29.91
C GLU A 183 -9.01 17.70 30.84
N LYS A 184 -8.48 16.62 30.32
CA LYS A 184 -7.71 15.63 31.10
C LYS A 184 -6.82 14.81 30.16
N HIS A 185 -5.55 14.67 30.48
CA HIS A 185 -4.61 13.80 29.75
C HIS A 185 -3.64 13.13 30.72
N LEU A 186 -2.96 12.07 30.25
CA LEU A 186 -1.94 11.38 31.02
C LEU A 186 -0.69 12.26 31.15
N PRO A 187 -0.02 12.27 32.33
CA PRO A 187 1.21 13.01 32.52
C PRO A 187 2.26 12.71 31.46
N SER A 188 2.93 13.74 30.97
CA SER A 188 3.95 13.66 29.91
C SER A 188 3.44 13.26 28.52
N ALA A 189 2.13 13.12 28.31
CA ALA A 189 1.59 12.89 26.98
C ALA A 189 1.73 14.15 26.12
N ILE A 190 2.16 13.97 24.88
CA ILE A 190 2.05 15.01 23.86
C ILE A 190 0.69 14.87 23.16
N HIS A 191 0.15 15.98 22.72
CA HIS A 191 -1.07 15.98 21.93
C HIS A 191 -0.74 15.92 20.45
N TYR A 192 -1.15 14.84 19.80
CA TYR A 192 -1.05 14.72 18.35
C TYR A 192 -2.27 13.95 17.82
N PRO A 193 -3.32 14.66 17.38
CA PRO A 193 -4.59 14.06 17.00
C PRO A 193 -4.47 13.00 15.92
N MET A 194 -5.27 11.94 16.00
CA MET A 194 -5.30 10.86 15.00
C MET A 194 -5.36 11.41 13.57
N MET A 195 -6.18 12.41 13.30
CA MET A 195 -6.32 12.98 11.95
C MET A 195 -5.03 13.63 11.43
N GLU A 196 -4.20 14.19 12.30
CA GLU A 196 -2.90 14.73 11.91
C GLU A 196 -1.88 13.60 11.64
N ILE A 197 -1.94 12.51 12.42
CA ILE A 197 -1.14 11.29 12.16
C ILE A 197 -1.51 10.70 10.78
N LEU A 198 -2.80 10.61 10.46
CA LEU A 198 -3.24 10.07 9.17
C LEU A 198 -2.83 10.94 7.98
N LYS A 199 -2.75 12.26 8.17
CA LYS A 199 -2.26 13.19 7.14
C LYS A 199 -0.74 13.15 6.99
N ASN A 200 -0.03 13.12 8.10
CA ASN A 200 1.43 13.14 8.14
C ASN A 200 1.95 12.30 9.31
N PRO A 201 2.10 10.98 9.13
CA PRO A 201 2.61 10.10 10.20
C PRO A 201 4.05 10.45 10.62
N TYR A 202 4.79 11.13 9.74
CA TYR A 202 6.19 11.48 9.99
C TYR A 202 6.36 12.67 10.95
N GLY A 203 5.30 13.42 11.22
CA GLY A 203 5.32 14.56 12.13
C GLY A 203 5.35 14.20 13.61
N VAL A 204 5.10 12.94 13.99
CA VAL A 204 5.07 12.51 15.40
C VAL A 204 6.44 12.44 16.01
N CYS A 205 7.41 11.86 15.29
CA CYS A 205 8.79 11.70 15.74
C CYS A 205 9.71 11.45 14.55
N GLU A 206 10.92 12.04 14.57
CA GLU A 206 11.93 11.82 13.52
C GLU A 206 12.56 10.42 13.59
N ARG A 207 12.61 9.82 14.78
CA ARG A 207 13.24 8.52 15.01
C ARG A 207 12.25 7.37 14.84
N ARG A 208 12.52 6.47 13.91
CA ARG A 208 11.67 5.31 13.61
C ARG A 208 11.76 4.18 14.65
N ASP A 209 12.89 4.09 15.33
CA ASP A 209 13.16 3.13 16.40
C ASP A 209 12.60 3.56 17.77
N MET A 210 12.00 4.75 17.85
CA MET A 210 11.41 5.27 19.09
C MET A 210 10.25 4.39 19.54
N CYS A 211 10.24 4.09 20.85
CA CYS A 211 9.05 3.49 21.47
C CYS A 211 7.92 4.53 21.54
N ILE A 212 6.84 4.28 20.84
CA ILE A 212 5.67 5.17 20.79
C ILE A 212 4.46 4.46 21.38
N LEU A 213 3.85 5.09 22.36
CA LEU A 213 2.61 4.64 23.00
C LEU A 213 1.50 5.62 22.67
N LEU A 214 0.46 5.14 22.00
CA LEU A 214 -0.71 5.96 21.68
C LEU A 214 -1.90 5.56 22.54
N TYR A 215 -2.70 6.52 22.91
CA TYR A 215 -3.93 6.21 23.66
C TYR A 215 -5.09 7.11 23.25
N CYS A 216 -6.27 6.58 23.46
CA CYS A 216 -7.55 7.30 23.46
C CYS A 216 -8.49 6.62 24.45
N GLU A 217 -9.70 7.14 24.62
CA GLU A 217 -10.63 6.63 25.61
C GLU A 217 -11.01 5.16 25.41
N LYS A 218 -11.34 4.75 24.19
CA LYS A 218 -11.87 3.40 23.86
C LYS A 218 -10.95 2.53 23.00
N GLY A 219 -9.75 2.99 22.71
CA GLY A 219 -8.78 2.23 21.89
C GLY A 219 -8.90 2.41 20.37
N TYR A 220 -10.07 2.71 19.80
CA TYR A 220 -10.26 2.71 18.33
C TYR A 220 -9.43 3.77 17.59
N MET A 221 -9.37 4.99 18.10
CA MET A 221 -8.56 6.05 17.47
C MET A 221 -7.07 5.77 17.62
N SER A 222 -6.64 5.28 18.79
CA SER A 222 -5.23 4.94 19.03
C SER A 222 -4.79 3.74 18.24
N GLU A 223 -5.64 2.74 18.02
CA GLU A 223 -5.39 1.62 17.11
C GLU A 223 -5.16 2.11 15.68
N THR A 224 -6.10 2.89 15.14
CA THR A 224 -6.02 3.42 13.78
C THR A 224 -4.75 4.26 13.59
N ALA A 225 -4.44 5.14 14.54
CA ALA A 225 -3.24 5.96 14.51
C ALA A 225 -1.95 5.12 14.62
N ALA A 226 -1.94 4.13 15.51
CA ALA A 226 -0.81 3.22 15.71
C ALA A 226 -0.51 2.40 14.45
N GLN A 227 -1.53 1.87 13.80
CA GLN A 227 -1.38 1.16 12.52
C GLN A 227 -0.84 2.07 11.41
N SER A 228 -1.27 3.34 11.38
CA SER A 228 -0.73 4.32 10.43
C SER A 228 0.76 4.56 10.64
N LEU A 229 1.20 4.71 11.91
CA LEU A 229 2.62 4.87 12.23
C LEU A 229 3.44 3.62 11.88
N THR A 230 2.92 2.44 12.19
CA THR A 230 3.60 1.17 11.85
C THR A 230 3.76 1.02 10.34
N ARG A 231 2.73 1.36 9.56
CA ARG A 231 2.81 1.40 8.09
C ARG A 231 3.82 2.44 7.59
N ALA A 232 4.00 3.53 8.32
CA ALA A 232 5.01 4.53 8.02
C ALA A 232 6.44 4.14 8.43
N GLY A 233 6.63 2.90 8.93
CA GLY A 233 7.94 2.33 9.24
C GLY A 233 8.43 2.59 10.67
N TYR A 234 7.55 2.97 11.60
CA TYR A 234 7.91 3.00 13.01
C TYR A 234 7.89 1.58 13.58
N GLU A 235 8.98 1.17 14.23
CA GLU A 235 9.23 -0.21 14.61
C GLU A 235 8.60 -0.61 15.96
N ASN A 236 8.47 0.35 16.87
CA ASN A 236 8.08 0.10 18.26
C ASN A 236 6.81 0.88 18.63
N VAL A 237 5.70 0.58 17.96
CA VAL A 237 4.42 1.25 18.18
C VAL A 237 3.47 0.34 18.95
N SER A 238 2.90 0.88 20.02
CA SER A 238 1.84 0.21 20.78
C SER A 238 0.71 1.18 21.09
N TYR A 239 -0.47 0.65 21.36
CA TYR A 239 -1.62 1.47 21.73
C TYR A 239 -2.41 0.83 22.88
N PHE A 240 -3.21 1.63 23.56
CA PHE A 240 -4.08 1.18 24.64
C PHE A 240 -5.32 2.07 24.78
N ALA A 241 -6.35 1.52 25.40
CA ALA A 241 -7.51 2.28 25.84
C ALA A 241 -7.23 2.88 27.21
N TRP A 242 -7.59 4.14 27.39
CA TRP A 242 -7.53 4.83 28.67
C TRP A 242 -8.91 5.28 29.10
N ASP A 243 -9.63 4.39 29.81
CA ASP A 243 -10.88 4.76 30.43
C ASP A 243 -10.60 5.76 31.56
N CYS A 244 -11.04 6.99 31.34
CA CYS A 244 -10.89 8.07 32.31
C CYS A 244 -11.73 7.88 33.59
N VAL A 245 -12.35 6.71 33.74
CA VAL A 245 -13.22 6.37 34.86
C VAL A 245 -12.42 5.60 35.88
N GLY A 246 -11.85 6.34 36.80
CA GLY A 246 -11.25 5.88 38.03
C GLY A 246 -11.28 6.98 39.04
#